data_bd4584fd8fb091d3af2d6cf4df320cbb
#
_entry.id   bd4584fd8fb091d3af2d6cf4df320cbb
#
_cell.length_a   1.000
_cell.length_b   1.000
_cell.length_c   1.000
_cell.angle_alpha   90.00
_cell.angle_beta   90.00
_cell.angle_gamma   90.00
#
_symmetry.space_group_name_H-M   'P 1'
#
loop_
_entity.id
_entity.type
_entity.pdbx_description
1 polymer ?
#
loop_
_entity_poly.entity_id
_entity_poly.type
_entity_poly.pdbx_seq_one_letter_code
_entity_poly.pdbx_strand_id
1 'polypeptide(L)'
;MNIIKKVFNKITYIKTDRYVKFKQRELQKVLLREPNKPRIYFFCTPTHSNLGDQAQLFCWLRLLKEWHPGHEVVCVPTRYRSFATIRTIHKNLQKNDIIYVHSGYLIFAPHPELPFILDIVRGFYDTKITILPQTVNLMGEWYKHIVAQVFNSHPNLTLYCRDEISLENAKKLFPKVEKKLMPDVVTSLIGNAEFQCPNSTRKGVMLCVRNDGEKLYSDEQINSLRKRFDGIKTDICDTTIDAPIWEWENNRSGLIRNILELFSKYQVIITDRYHGTIFSQIVNTPVIVISSTDHKLSSGVKWFPKDQFEGNITFALDLDEAYNKATEILARNGKQKKNPAWFKNTYYNKAL
;
A
#
# COMPACT_ATOMS: atom_id res chain seq x y z
N MET A 1 -30.07 -14.02 -6.75
CA MET A 1 -29.42 -12.91 -6.05
C MET A 1 -30.50 -12.05 -5.41
N ASN A 2 -30.51 -11.95 -4.08
CA ASN A 2 -31.62 -11.49 -3.26
C ASN A 2 -31.95 -10.00 -3.51
N ILE A 3 -33.22 -9.61 -3.66
CA ILE A 3 -33.71 -8.24 -3.89
C ILE A 3 -33.16 -7.30 -2.81
N ILE A 4 -33.09 -7.74 -1.56
CA ILE A 4 -32.53 -6.99 -0.42
C ILE A 4 -31.09 -6.59 -0.69
N LYS A 5 -30.25 -7.49 -1.24
CA LYS A 5 -28.86 -7.19 -1.58
C LYS A 5 -28.74 -6.15 -2.71
N LYS A 6 -29.64 -6.20 -3.69
CA LYS A 6 -29.72 -5.17 -4.77
C LYS A 6 -30.10 -3.79 -4.22
N VAL A 7 -31.08 -3.74 -3.32
CA VAL A 7 -31.52 -2.47 -2.69
C VAL A 7 -30.43 -1.92 -1.80
N PHE A 8 -29.79 -2.73 -1.00
CA PHE A 8 -28.66 -2.33 -0.14
C PHE A 8 -27.49 -1.77 -0.96
N ASN A 9 -27.09 -2.46 -2.03
CA ASN A 9 -26.04 -1.99 -2.93
C ASN A 9 -26.40 -0.67 -3.60
N LYS A 10 -27.67 -0.47 -3.98
CA LYS A 10 -28.13 0.80 -4.57
C LYS A 10 -28.09 1.95 -3.57
N ILE A 11 -28.48 1.71 -2.32
CA ILE A 11 -28.42 2.71 -1.25
C ILE A 11 -26.96 3.09 -0.96
N THR A 12 -26.09 2.11 -0.86
CA THR A 12 -24.65 2.33 -0.63
C THR A 12 -24.03 3.10 -1.78
N TYR A 13 -24.37 2.78 -3.02
CA TYR A 13 -23.93 3.49 -4.21
C TYR A 13 -24.36 4.99 -4.17
N ILE A 14 -25.64 5.26 -3.87
CA ILE A 14 -26.16 6.64 -3.80
C ILE A 14 -25.45 7.43 -2.68
N LYS A 15 -25.25 6.81 -1.50
CA LYS A 15 -24.52 7.45 -0.40
C LYS A 15 -23.07 7.75 -0.80
N THR A 16 -22.41 6.81 -1.45
CA THR A 16 -21.04 6.98 -1.94
C THR A 16 -20.94 8.10 -2.98
N ASP A 17 -21.86 8.16 -3.96
CA ASP A 17 -21.86 9.21 -4.98
C ASP A 17 -22.07 10.61 -4.36
N ARG A 18 -23.01 10.74 -3.42
CA ARG A 18 -23.23 12.00 -2.69
C ARG A 18 -22.00 12.41 -1.89
N TYR A 19 -21.36 11.46 -1.23
CA TYR A 19 -20.16 11.72 -0.46
C TYR A 19 -19.00 12.17 -1.37
N VAL A 20 -18.79 11.51 -2.50
CA VAL A 20 -17.78 11.90 -3.49
C VAL A 20 -18.02 13.32 -4.00
N LYS A 21 -19.26 13.67 -4.38
CA LYS A 21 -19.62 15.04 -4.81
C LYS A 21 -19.38 16.08 -3.72
N PHE A 22 -19.69 15.75 -2.47
CA PHE A 22 -19.39 16.62 -1.33
C PHE A 22 -17.88 16.84 -1.22
N LYS A 23 -17.06 15.77 -1.24
CA LYS A 23 -15.60 15.84 -1.14
C LYS A 23 -14.94 16.56 -2.31
N GLN A 24 -15.50 16.43 -3.53
CA GLN A 24 -15.07 17.21 -4.69
C GLN A 24 -15.23 18.72 -4.46
N ARG A 25 -16.37 19.12 -3.90
CA ARG A 25 -16.62 20.54 -3.57
C ARG A 25 -15.71 21.05 -2.47
N GLU A 26 -15.46 20.23 -1.41
CA GLU A 26 -14.54 20.59 -0.34
C GLU A 26 -13.09 20.73 -0.86
N LEU A 27 -12.63 19.78 -1.68
CA LEU A 27 -11.33 19.90 -2.34
C LEU A 27 -11.24 21.19 -3.16
N GLN A 28 -12.25 21.49 -3.99
CA GLN A 28 -12.26 22.71 -4.81
C GLN A 28 -12.18 23.97 -3.95
N LYS A 29 -12.90 24.03 -2.81
CA LYS A 29 -12.80 25.17 -1.86
C LYS A 29 -11.37 25.31 -1.31
N VAL A 30 -10.74 24.21 -0.93
CA VAL A 30 -9.35 24.22 -0.43
C VAL A 30 -8.39 24.71 -1.52
N LEU A 31 -8.56 24.26 -2.76
CA LEU A 31 -7.69 24.66 -3.88
C LEU A 31 -7.84 26.12 -4.29
N LEU A 32 -9.02 26.70 -4.10
CA LEU A 32 -9.31 28.12 -4.40
C LEU A 32 -8.95 29.05 -3.24
N ARG A 33 -8.80 28.53 -2.04
CA ARG A 33 -8.43 29.33 -0.87
C ARG A 33 -6.96 29.73 -0.94
N GLU A 34 -6.67 31.01 -0.70
CA GLU A 34 -5.30 31.48 -0.52
C GLU A 34 -4.64 30.73 0.66
N PRO A 35 -3.46 30.11 0.47
CA PRO A 35 -2.83 29.33 1.51
C PRO A 35 -2.14 30.23 2.54
N ASN A 36 -2.32 29.93 3.83
CA ASN A 36 -1.61 30.61 4.92
C ASN A 36 -0.19 30.05 5.14
N LYS A 37 0.14 28.94 4.49
CA LYS A 37 1.42 28.22 4.57
C LYS A 37 1.64 27.38 3.32
N PRO A 38 2.88 27.00 3.00
CA PRO A 38 3.18 26.13 1.86
C PRO A 38 2.38 24.82 1.92
N ARG A 39 2.09 24.28 0.77
CA ARG A 39 1.28 23.06 0.62
C ARG A 39 2.08 21.89 0.09
N ILE A 40 1.70 20.71 0.52
CA ILE A 40 2.07 19.46 -0.13
C ILE A 40 0.84 18.96 -0.87
N TYR A 41 0.88 18.99 -2.21
CA TYR A 41 -0.16 18.39 -3.03
C TYR A 41 0.14 16.90 -3.21
N PHE A 42 -0.66 16.06 -2.54
CA PHE A 42 -0.47 14.63 -2.50
C PHE A 42 -1.51 13.94 -3.40
N PHE A 43 -1.10 13.65 -4.63
CA PHE A 43 -1.94 13.14 -5.69
C PHE A 43 -2.14 11.62 -5.64
N CYS A 44 -3.22 11.14 -6.29
CA CYS A 44 -3.60 9.73 -6.42
C CYS A 44 -3.77 9.00 -5.09
N THR A 45 -4.19 9.72 -4.04
CA THR A 45 -4.45 9.10 -2.75
C THR A 45 -5.66 8.16 -2.82
N PRO A 46 -5.59 6.94 -2.21
CA PRO A 46 -6.60 5.90 -2.39
C PRO A 46 -7.93 6.26 -1.72
N THR A 47 -9.02 5.93 -2.42
CA THR A 47 -10.40 6.05 -1.94
C THR A 47 -11.15 4.70 -1.94
N HIS A 48 -10.44 3.61 -2.13
CA HIS A 48 -10.94 2.24 -2.11
C HIS A 48 -10.53 1.50 -0.83
N SER A 49 -11.12 0.34 -0.60
CA SER A 49 -11.01 -0.43 0.64
C SER A 49 -9.83 -1.41 0.70
N ASN A 50 -8.84 -1.29 -0.20
CA ASN A 50 -7.61 -2.06 -0.08
C ASN A 50 -6.80 -1.56 1.13
N LEU A 51 -6.65 -2.42 2.13
CA LEU A 51 -5.99 -2.08 3.40
C LEU A 51 -4.52 -1.70 3.20
N GLY A 52 -3.83 -2.35 2.27
CA GLY A 52 -2.43 -2.04 1.96
C GLY A 52 -2.25 -0.61 1.49
N ASP A 53 -3.06 -0.17 0.50
CA ASP A 53 -2.97 1.18 -0.04
C ASP A 53 -3.42 2.22 1.00
N GLN A 54 -4.41 1.89 1.83
CA GLN A 54 -4.83 2.74 2.94
C GLN A 54 -3.76 2.84 4.04
N ALA A 55 -3.02 1.75 4.31
CA ALA A 55 -1.89 1.76 5.24
C ALA A 55 -0.72 2.57 4.68
N GLN A 56 -0.46 2.50 3.37
CA GLN A 56 0.52 3.37 2.71
C GLN A 56 0.16 4.85 2.89
N LEU A 57 -1.10 5.23 2.62
CA LEU A 57 -1.56 6.61 2.82
C LEU A 57 -1.41 7.04 4.27
N PHE A 58 -1.76 6.18 5.23
CA PHE A 58 -1.57 6.46 6.65
C PHE A 58 -0.10 6.73 7.01
N CYS A 59 0.81 5.90 6.53
CA CYS A 59 2.25 6.07 6.78
C CYS A 59 2.79 7.34 6.13
N TRP A 60 2.43 7.61 4.86
CA TRP A 60 2.87 8.83 4.18
C TRP A 60 2.37 10.09 4.86
N LEU A 61 1.12 10.17 5.28
CA LEU A 61 0.60 11.34 5.98
C LEU A 61 1.34 11.61 7.30
N ARG A 62 1.76 10.56 8.01
CA ARG A 62 2.59 10.69 9.22
C ARG A 62 3.99 11.20 8.89
N LEU A 63 4.65 10.61 7.90
CA LEU A 63 6.00 11.01 7.49
C LEU A 63 6.02 12.41 6.89
N LEU A 64 5.07 12.76 6.04
CA LEU A 64 4.98 14.11 5.46
C LEU A 64 4.79 15.17 6.53
N LYS A 65 4.00 14.90 7.57
CA LYS A 65 3.84 15.78 8.72
C LYS A 65 5.12 15.88 9.55
N GLU A 66 5.86 14.77 9.71
CA GLU A 66 7.13 14.72 10.43
C GLU A 66 8.23 15.48 9.67
N TRP A 67 8.31 15.28 8.35
CA TRP A 67 9.35 15.88 7.51
C TRP A 67 9.10 17.35 7.16
N HIS A 68 7.82 17.74 7.06
CA HIS A 68 7.41 19.07 6.63
C HIS A 68 6.38 19.67 7.61
N PRO A 69 6.74 19.93 8.87
CA PRO A 69 5.78 20.37 9.90
C PRO A 69 5.15 21.75 9.58
N GLY A 70 5.80 22.53 8.73
CA GLY A 70 5.31 23.84 8.28
C GLY A 70 4.31 23.79 7.11
N HIS A 71 4.06 22.62 6.49
CA HIS A 71 3.21 22.50 5.32
C HIS A 71 1.79 22.02 5.63
N GLU A 72 0.83 22.47 4.83
CA GLU A 72 -0.51 21.89 4.78
C GLU A 72 -0.53 20.73 3.76
N VAL A 73 -0.88 19.51 4.18
CA VAL A 73 -1.02 18.38 3.25
C VAL A 73 -2.41 18.38 2.65
N VAL A 74 -2.48 18.55 1.32
CA VAL A 74 -3.71 18.52 0.53
C VAL A 74 -3.75 17.22 -0.27
N CYS A 75 -4.57 16.26 0.19
CA CYS A 75 -4.80 15.02 -0.55
C CYS A 75 -5.67 15.29 -1.80
N VAL A 76 -5.22 14.79 -2.95
CA VAL A 76 -5.91 14.95 -4.25
C VAL A 76 -6.19 13.56 -4.84
N PRO A 77 -7.22 12.85 -4.33
CA PRO A 77 -7.63 11.56 -4.89
C PRO A 77 -8.14 11.72 -6.32
N THR A 78 -7.83 10.76 -7.18
CA THR A 78 -8.32 10.75 -8.57
C THR A 78 -9.85 10.87 -8.64
N ARG A 79 -10.54 10.23 -7.70
CA ARG A 79 -12.02 10.24 -7.64
C ARG A 79 -12.61 11.61 -7.29
N TYR A 80 -11.85 12.49 -6.59
CA TYR A 80 -12.33 13.82 -6.18
C TYR A 80 -11.88 14.93 -7.13
N ARG A 81 -11.08 14.63 -8.14
CA ARG A 81 -10.63 15.61 -9.14
C ARG A 81 -11.79 16.12 -10.00
N SER A 82 -11.65 17.34 -10.48
CA SER A 82 -12.38 17.90 -11.62
C SER A 82 -11.41 18.14 -12.78
N PHE A 83 -11.92 18.44 -13.99
CA PHE A 83 -11.05 18.83 -15.12
C PHE A 83 -10.18 20.06 -14.83
N ALA A 84 -10.62 20.92 -13.90
CA ALA A 84 -9.88 22.11 -13.52
C ALA A 84 -8.84 21.89 -12.42
N THR A 85 -8.80 20.70 -11.77
CA THR A 85 -7.98 20.48 -10.57
C THR A 85 -6.50 20.81 -10.78
N ILE A 86 -5.87 20.22 -11.79
CA ILE A 86 -4.43 20.47 -12.09
C ILE A 86 -4.20 21.93 -12.41
N ARG A 87 -5.02 22.52 -13.30
CA ARG A 87 -4.91 23.92 -13.69
C ARG A 87 -5.08 24.88 -12.50
N THR A 88 -6.02 24.57 -11.60
CA THR A 88 -6.25 25.39 -10.38
C THR A 88 -5.05 25.34 -9.46
N ILE A 89 -4.48 24.14 -9.24
CA ILE A 89 -3.28 23.98 -8.40
C ILE A 89 -2.09 24.70 -9.05
N HIS A 90 -1.83 24.48 -10.33
CA HIS A 90 -0.71 25.10 -11.05
C HIS A 90 -0.78 26.63 -10.99
N LYS A 91 -1.98 27.22 -11.18
CA LYS A 91 -2.18 28.69 -11.09
C LYS A 91 -1.87 29.27 -9.70
N ASN A 92 -2.13 28.48 -8.65
CA ASN A 92 -2.00 28.91 -7.24
C ASN A 92 -0.73 28.34 -6.56
N LEU A 93 0.14 27.69 -7.32
CA LEU A 93 1.36 27.03 -6.80
C LEU A 93 2.33 28.08 -6.23
N GLN A 94 2.80 27.85 -5.04
CA GLN A 94 3.78 28.72 -4.35
C GLN A 94 5.19 28.12 -4.45
N LYS A 95 6.22 28.96 -4.32
CA LYS A 95 7.64 28.58 -4.44
C LYS A 95 8.05 27.38 -3.58
N ASN A 96 7.46 27.26 -2.38
CA ASN A 96 7.80 26.21 -1.41
C ASN A 96 6.79 25.06 -1.38
N ASP A 97 5.86 25.01 -2.33
CA ASP A 97 4.93 23.90 -2.46
C ASP A 97 5.64 22.66 -3.01
N ILE A 98 5.13 21.49 -2.59
CA ILE A 98 5.73 20.20 -2.93
C ILE A 98 4.67 19.33 -3.62
N ILE A 99 5.08 18.61 -4.68
CA ILE A 99 4.21 17.69 -5.39
C ILE A 99 4.68 16.26 -5.18
N TYR A 100 3.81 15.46 -4.58
CA TYR A 100 3.96 14.02 -4.44
C TYR A 100 2.85 13.26 -5.17
N VAL A 101 3.20 12.15 -5.81
CA VAL A 101 2.25 11.14 -6.31
C VAL A 101 2.35 9.92 -5.39
N HIS A 102 1.18 9.42 -4.95
CA HIS A 102 1.08 8.30 -4.00
C HIS A 102 1.81 7.04 -4.49
N SER A 103 2.30 6.26 -3.55
CA SER A 103 2.95 4.96 -3.80
C SER A 103 1.96 3.86 -4.16
N GLY A 104 2.45 2.73 -4.65
CA GLY A 104 1.63 1.56 -4.89
C GLY A 104 1.93 0.82 -6.19
N TYR A 105 0.90 0.28 -6.82
CA TYR A 105 0.97 -0.36 -8.14
C TYR A 105 0.16 0.45 -9.15
N LEU A 106 0.58 1.70 -9.38
CA LEU A 106 -0.13 2.64 -10.24
C LEU A 106 0.48 2.74 -11.65
N ILE A 107 1.78 2.36 -11.80
CA ILE A 107 2.50 2.40 -13.08
C ILE A 107 2.43 1.03 -13.75
N PHE A 108 1.20 0.62 -14.10
CA PHE A 108 0.95 -0.51 -14.97
C PHE A 108 -0.22 -0.22 -15.91
N ALA A 109 -0.40 -1.00 -16.95
CA ALA A 109 -1.45 -0.78 -17.94
C ALA A 109 -2.35 -2.02 -18.08
N PRO A 110 -3.69 -1.83 -18.10
CA PRO A 110 -4.43 -0.57 -17.96
C PRO A 110 -4.81 -0.25 -16.50
N HIS A 111 -4.13 0.68 -15.83
CA HIS A 111 -4.52 1.13 -14.50
C HIS A 111 -5.34 2.43 -14.57
N PRO A 112 -6.46 2.58 -13.83
CA PRO A 112 -7.32 3.76 -13.90
C PRO A 112 -6.66 5.06 -13.40
N GLU A 113 -5.62 4.96 -12.58
CA GLU A 113 -4.85 6.12 -12.09
C GLU A 113 -3.79 6.60 -13.10
N LEU A 114 -3.30 5.73 -14.00
CA LEU A 114 -2.20 6.05 -14.91
C LEU A 114 -2.46 7.29 -15.78
N PRO A 115 -3.64 7.48 -16.40
CA PRO A 115 -3.93 8.70 -17.14
C PRO A 115 -3.81 9.97 -16.29
N PHE A 116 -4.22 9.92 -15.03
CA PHE A 116 -4.11 11.07 -14.14
C PHE A 116 -2.65 11.35 -13.75
N ILE A 117 -1.83 10.33 -13.58
CA ILE A 117 -0.38 10.50 -13.36
C ILE A 117 0.26 11.21 -14.56
N LEU A 118 -0.11 10.82 -15.79
CA LEU A 118 0.38 11.49 -17.00
C LEU A 118 -0.07 12.95 -17.07
N ASP A 119 -1.32 13.24 -16.69
CA ASP A 119 -1.83 14.62 -16.63
C ASP A 119 -1.10 15.47 -15.59
N ILE A 120 -0.75 14.89 -14.43
CA ILE A 120 0.04 15.55 -13.38
C ILE A 120 1.44 15.89 -13.92
N VAL A 121 2.12 14.91 -14.51
CA VAL A 121 3.50 15.11 -15.05
C VAL A 121 3.52 16.16 -16.15
N ARG A 122 2.51 16.21 -17.02
CA ARG A 122 2.38 17.26 -18.06
C ARG A 122 2.01 18.62 -17.49
N GLY A 123 1.09 18.63 -16.51
CA GLY A 123 0.52 19.87 -15.97
C GLY A 123 1.44 20.64 -15.02
N PHE A 124 2.48 20.00 -14.49
CA PHE A 124 3.49 20.61 -13.60
C PHE A 124 4.89 20.49 -14.18
N TYR A 125 5.03 20.70 -15.48
CA TYR A 125 6.27 20.53 -16.23
C TYR A 125 7.46 21.31 -15.67
N ASP A 126 7.25 22.48 -15.11
CA ASP A 126 8.24 23.39 -14.54
C ASP A 126 8.51 23.16 -13.04
N THR A 127 7.83 22.20 -12.43
CA THR A 127 7.86 21.95 -10.98
C THR A 127 8.44 20.58 -10.67
N LYS A 128 9.23 20.46 -9.61
CA LYS A 128 9.72 19.16 -9.14
C LYS A 128 8.55 18.26 -8.76
N ILE A 129 8.51 17.06 -9.35
CA ILE A 129 7.54 16.00 -9.00
C ILE A 129 8.29 14.81 -8.43
N THR A 130 7.81 14.29 -7.31
CA THR A 130 8.31 13.04 -6.75
C THR A 130 7.19 12.00 -6.76
N ILE A 131 7.38 10.94 -7.56
CA ILE A 131 6.52 9.76 -7.55
C ILE A 131 7.06 8.80 -6.48
N LEU A 132 6.26 8.56 -5.45
CA LEU A 132 6.60 7.70 -4.31
C LEU A 132 6.66 6.22 -4.73
N PRO A 133 7.23 5.30 -3.92
CA PRO A 133 7.59 3.95 -4.36
C PRO A 133 6.52 3.18 -5.14
N GLN A 134 6.81 2.88 -6.40
CA GLN A 134 5.92 2.19 -7.34
C GLN A 134 6.43 0.81 -7.73
N THR A 135 5.49 -0.10 -8.01
CA THR A 135 5.77 -1.20 -8.93
C THR A 135 5.63 -0.68 -10.37
N VAL A 136 6.67 -0.90 -11.18
CA VAL A 136 6.70 -0.51 -12.60
C VAL A 136 6.57 -1.76 -13.45
N ASN A 137 5.40 -1.96 -14.07
CA ASN A 137 5.10 -3.14 -14.89
C ASN A 137 4.17 -2.78 -16.05
N LEU A 138 4.69 -1.98 -17.00
CA LEU A 138 3.93 -1.58 -18.18
C LEU A 138 3.87 -2.71 -19.20
N MET A 139 2.66 -3.13 -19.52
CA MET A 139 2.35 -4.10 -20.57
C MET A 139 1.86 -3.38 -21.83
N GLY A 140 2.21 -3.92 -23.02
CA GLY A 140 1.83 -3.35 -24.31
C GLY A 140 2.69 -2.17 -24.72
N GLU A 141 3.18 -2.20 -25.97
CA GLU A 141 4.16 -1.22 -26.50
C GLU A 141 3.59 0.21 -26.56
N TRP A 142 2.30 0.34 -26.81
CA TRP A 142 1.64 1.66 -26.83
C TRP A 142 1.72 2.35 -25.46
N TYR A 143 1.40 1.65 -24.37
CA TYR A 143 1.49 2.22 -23.02
C TYR A 143 2.93 2.53 -22.63
N LYS A 144 3.88 1.63 -22.94
CA LYS A 144 5.30 1.87 -22.71
C LYS A 144 5.76 3.16 -23.41
N HIS A 145 5.39 3.32 -24.68
CA HIS A 145 5.75 4.50 -25.48
C HIS A 145 5.19 5.80 -24.88
N ILE A 146 3.88 5.85 -24.61
CA ILE A 146 3.21 7.06 -24.10
C ILE A 146 3.76 7.45 -22.72
N VAL A 147 3.89 6.49 -21.78
CA VAL A 147 4.42 6.78 -20.44
C VAL A 147 5.88 7.21 -20.52
N ALA A 148 6.70 6.52 -21.33
CA ALA A 148 8.09 6.88 -21.52
C ALA A 148 8.25 8.28 -22.13
N GLN A 149 7.45 8.64 -23.12
CA GLN A 149 7.46 9.96 -23.73
C GLN A 149 7.19 11.05 -22.68
N VAL A 150 6.15 10.88 -21.87
CA VAL A 150 5.75 11.87 -20.86
C VAL A 150 6.78 11.97 -19.75
N PHE A 151 7.22 10.83 -19.21
CA PHE A 151 8.16 10.84 -18.08
C PHE A 151 9.53 11.36 -18.50
N ASN A 152 10.06 10.92 -19.63
CA ASN A 152 11.37 11.37 -20.14
C ASN A 152 11.40 12.83 -20.63
N SER A 153 10.23 13.43 -20.91
CA SER A 153 10.18 14.84 -21.27
C SER A 153 10.24 15.77 -20.07
N HIS A 154 9.90 15.27 -18.86
CA HIS A 154 9.84 16.10 -17.67
C HIS A 154 11.25 16.38 -17.11
N PRO A 155 11.68 17.64 -16.93
CA PRO A 155 13.05 17.98 -16.56
C PRO A 155 13.40 17.67 -15.10
N ASN A 156 12.40 17.56 -14.23
CA ASN A 156 12.60 17.45 -12.77
C ASN A 156 11.65 16.42 -12.13
N LEU A 157 11.65 15.19 -12.68
CA LEU A 157 10.87 14.06 -12.20
C LEU A 157 11.75 13.07 -11.47
N THR A 158 11.41 12.74 -10.21
CA THR A 158 12.03 11.65 -9.46
C THR A 158 11.02 10.52 -9.28
N LEU A 159 11.42 9.31 -9.66
CA LEU A 159 10.61 8.07 -9.50
C LEU A 159 11.27 7.15 -8.48
N TYR A 160 10.57 6.86 -7.39
CA TYR A 160 10.95 5.80 -6.48
C TYR A 160 10.34 4.47 -6.94
N CYS A 161 11.17 3.43 -7.00
CA CYS A 161 10.77 2.05 -7.31
C CYS A 161 10.79 1.24 -6.01
N ARG A 162 9.76 0.43 -5.77
CA ARG A 162 9.64 -0.32 -4.52
C ARG A 162 10.32 -1.69 -4.53
N ASP A 163 10.89 -2.10 -5.66
CA ASP A 163 11.64 -3.34 -5.84
C ASP A 163 12.63 -3.23 -7.01
N GLU A 164 13.62 -4.13 -7.03
CA GLU A 164 14.68 -4.13 -8.02
C GLU A 164 14.18 -4.37 -9.46
N ILE A 165 13.14 -5.22 -9.63
CA ILE A 165 12.54 -5.49 -10.95
C ILE A 165 11.90 -4.22 -11.48
N SER A 166 11.17 -3.50 -10.65
CA SER A 166 10.58 -2.20 -11.00
C SER A 166 11.65 -1.16 -11.33
N LEU A 167 12.77 -1.16 -10.60
CA LEU A 167 13.90 -0.26 -10.90
C LEU A 167 14.54 -0.58 -12.25
N GLU A 168 14.76 -1.84 -12.57
CA GLU A 168 15.32 -2.26 -13.87
C GLU A 168 14.36 -1.94 -15.03
N ASN A 169 13.05 -2.15 -14.84
CA ASN A 169 12.05 -1.73 -15.82
C ASN A 169 12.06 -0.21 -16.03
N ALA A 170 12.12 0.55 -14.94
CA ALA A 170 12.20 2.01 -15.00
C ALA A 170 13.48 2.52 -15.65
N LYS A 171 14.64 1.88 -15.43
CA LYS A 171 15.89 2.22 -16.11
C LYS A 171 15.79 2.08 -17.62
N LYS A 172 15.14 1.01 -18.10
CA LYS A 172 14.94 0.74 -19.53
C LYS A 172 13.94 1.72 -20.16
N LEU A 173 12.83 2.00 -19.48
CA LEU A 173 11.73 2.78 -20.03
C LEU A 173 11.93 4.29 -19.86
N PHE A 174 12.55 4.73 -18.76
CA PHE A 174 12.63 6.13 -18.35
C PHE A 174 14.10 6.58 -18.15
N PRO A 175 15.00 6.48 -19.17
CA PRO A 175 16.42 6.76 -18.98
C PRO A 175 16.73 8.17 -18.49
N LYS A 176 15.89 9.17 -18.77
CA LYS A 176 16.09 10.56 -18.37
C LYS A 176 15.55 10.91 -16.98
N VAL A 177 14.69 10.06 -16.40
CA VAL A 177 14.10 10.28 -15.09
C VAL A 177 15.09 9.92 -13.98
N GLU A 178 15.17 10.68 -12.89
CA GLU A 178 15.89 10.24 -11.69
C GLU A 178 15.16 9.06 -11.05
N LYS A 179 15.85 7.94 -10.81
CA LYS A 179 15.28 6.72 -10.24
C LYS A 179 15.97 6.36 -8.93
N LYS A 180 15.18 6.03 -7.91
CA LYS A 180 15.67 5.58 -6.61
C LYS A 180 14.95 4.30 -6.18
N LEU A 181 15.63 3.48 -5.42
CA LEU A 181 15.06 2.28 -4.82
C LEU A 181 14.65 2.57 -3.39
N MET A 182 13.42 2.19 -3.01
CA MET A 182 12.88 2.41 -1.66
C MET A 182 11.81 1.37 -1.34
N PRO A 183 11.81 0.75 -0.15
CA PRO A 183 10.81 -0.24 0.22
C PRO A 183 9.40 0.36 0.32
N ASP A 184 8.40 -0.50 0.53
CA ASP A 184 7.03 -0.06 0.80
C ASP A 184 6.97 0.69 2.13
N VAL A 185 6.30 1.85 2.14
CA VAL A 185 6.26 2.74 3.30
C VAL A 185 5.64 2.14 4.56
N VAL A 186 4.78 1.12 4.41
CA VAL A 186 4.17 0.43 5.56
C VAL A 186 5.23 -0.28 6.42
N THR A 187 6.38 -0.64 5.82
CA THR A 187 7.52 -1.18 6.57
C THR A 187 8.07 -0.22 7.62
N SER A 188 7.83 1.10 7.49
CA SER A 188 8.22 2.10 8.49
C SER A 188 7.54 1.93 9.85
N LEU A 189 6.46 1.15 9.93
CA LEU A 189 5.77 0.83 11.19
C LEU A 189 6.41 -0.36 11.92
N ILE A 190 7.27 -1.14 11.27
CA ILE A 190 7.93 -2.28 11.90
C ILE A 190 8.88 -1.77 12.99
N GLY A 191 8.80 -2.37 14.18
CA GLY A 191 9.58 -1.95 15.35
C GLY A 191 9.04 -0.70 16.06
N ASN A 192 7.98 -0.07 15.56
CA ASN A 192 7.34 1.07 16.22
C ASN A 192 6.47 0.58 17.40
N ALA A 193 6.79 1.02 18.62
CA ALA A 193 6.09 0.61 19.84
C ALA A 193 4.59 0.93 19.82
N GLU A 194 4.16 1.98 19.13
CA GLU A 194 2.76 2.39 19.01
C GLU A 194 1.88 1.31 18.35
N PHE A 195 2.45 0.48 17.47
CA PHE A 195 1.74 -0.52 16.67
C PHE A 195 2.00 -1.96 17.14
N GLN A 196 2.78 -2.14 18.19
CA GLN A 196 2.97 -3.46 18.79
C GLN A 196 1.77 -3.82 19.67
N CYS A 197 1.44 -5.12 19.71
CA CYS A 197 0.37 -5.69 20.55
C CYS A 197 0.99 -6.65 21.59
N PRO A 198 1.67 -6.14 22.63
CA PRO A 198 2.53 -6.95 23.51
C PRO A 198 1.77 -7.96 24.37
N ASN A 199 0.49 -7.75 24.63
CA ASN A 199 -0.32 -8.56 25.54
C ASN A 199 -1.19 -9.61 24.82
N SER A 200 -0.96 -9.86 23.53
CA SER A 200 -1.75 -10.82 22.76
C SER A 200 -1.37 -12.24 23.12
N THR A 201 -2.33 -13.03 23.61
CA THR A 201 -2.19 -14.48 23.67
C THR A 201 -2.34 -15.05 22.27
N ARG A 202 -1.27 -15.61 21.74
CA ARG A 202 -1.22 -16.12 20.37
C ARG A 202 -1.67 -17.57 20.30
N LYS A 203 -2.60 -17.89 19.40
CA LYS A 203 -3.08 -19.26 19.19
C LYS A 203 -3.41 -19.50 17.73
N GLY A 204 -2.94 -20.63 17.19
CA GLY A 204 -3.35 -21.13 15.89
C GLY A 204 -2.73 -20.42 14.70
N VAL A 205 -3.34 -20.61 13.55
CA VAL A 205 -2.89 -20.22 12.21
C VAL A 205 -3.85 -19.24 11.58
N MET A 206 -3.35 -18.20 10.93
CA MET A 206 -4.12 -17.34 10.04
C MET A 206 -3.68 -17.58 8.60
N LEU A 207 -4.63 -17.89 7.73
CA LEU A 207 -4.45 -17.93 6.29
C LEU A 207 -4.88 -16.57 5.72
N CYS A 208 -3.94 -15.66 5.51
CA CYS A 208 -4.20 -14.34 4.94
C CYS A 208 -3.96 -14.41 3.42
N VAL A 209 -4.98 -14.80 2.68
CA VAL A 209 -4.88 -15.14 1.25
C VAL A 209 -5.81 -14.32 0.38
N ARG A 210 -5.42 -14.16 -0.89
CA ARG A 210 -6.18 -13.41 -1.88
C ARG A 210 -7.52 -14.05 -2.17
N ASN A 211 -8.54 -13.20 -2.28
CA ASN A 211 -9.88 -13.58 -2.73
C ASN A 211 -10.32 -12.75 -3.94
N ASP A 212 -9.38 -12.48 -4.85
CA ASP A 212 -9.61 -11.73 -6.09
C ASP A 212 -9.14 -12.51 -7.32
N GLY A 213 -9.30 -11.94 -8.50
CA GLY A 213 -8.94 -12.58 -9.78
C GLY A 213 -7.45 -12.85 -9.98
N GLU A 214 -6.58 -12.38 -9.08
CA GLU A 214 -5.13 -12.61 -9.13
C GLU A 214 -4.69 -13.76 -8.19
N LYS A 215 -5.63 -14.54 -7.60
CA LYS A 215 -5.30 -15.67 -6.72
C LYS A 215 -4.63 -16.81 -7.50
N LEU A 216 -3.55 -17.36 -6.93
CA LEU A 216 -2.86 -18.53 -7.46
C LEU A 216 -3.52 -19.82 -7.00
N TYR A 217 -3.94 -19.88 -5.74
CA TYR A 217 -4.54 -21.07 -5.13
C TYR A 217 -6.07 -20.98 -5.14
N SER A 218 -6.74 -22.08 -5.47
CA SER A 218 -8.19 -22.16 -5.44
C SER A 218 -8.74 -22.19 -4.00
N ASP A 219 -10.02 -21.89 -3.84
CA ASP A 219 -10.68 -21.96 -2.53
C ASP A 219 -10.66 -23.39 -1.96
N GLU A 220 -10.72 -24.41 -2.82
CA GLU A 220 -10.62 -25.82 -2.44
C GLU A 220 -9.23 -26.14 -1.88
N GLN A 221 -8.16 -25.65 -2.52
CA GLN A 221 -6.78 -25.85 -2.07
C GLN A 221 -6.54 -25.18 -0.71
N ILE A 222 -7.01 -23.94 -0.53
CA ILE A 222 -6.91 -23.23 0.76
C ILE A 222 -7.73 -23.90 1.85
N ASN A 223 -8.95 -24.36 1.54
CA ASN A 223 -9.77 -25.10 2.48
C ASN A 223 -9.17 -26.48 2.82
N SER A 224 -8.50 -27.14 1.88
CA SER A 224 -7.75 -28.38 2.14
C SER A 224 -6.59 -28.13 3.09
N LEU A 225 -5.79 -27.06 2.86
CA LEU A 225 -4.74 -26.64 3.79
C LEU A 225 -5.29 -26.37 5.19
N ARG A 226 -6.41 -25.63 5.29
CA ARG A 226 -7.06 -25.34 6.56
C ARG A 226 -7.44 -26.61 7.33
N LYS A 227 -8.01 -27.61 6.66
CA LYS A 227 -8.43 -28.88 7.27
C LYS A 227 -7.25 -29.68 7.82
N ARG A 228 -6.04 -29.53 7.28
CA ARG A 228 -4.84 -30.21 7.78
C ARG A 228 -4.43 -29.74 9.19
N PHE A 229 -4.84 -28.54 9.60
CA PHE A 229 -4.64 -28.01 10.95
C PHE A 229 -5.76 -28.44 11.91
N ASP A 230 -6.22 -29.71 11.79
CA ASP A 230 -7.26 -30.25 12.67
C ASP A 230 -6.89 -30.08 14.15
N GLY A 231 -7.89 -29.70 14.98
CA GLY A 231 -7.68 -29.37 16.39
C GLY A 231 -6.95 -28.04 16.67
N ILE A 232 -6.45 -27.34 15.65
CA ILE A 232 -5.78 -26.05 15.76
C ILE A 232 -6.69 -24.95 15.23
N LYS A 233 -6.89 -23.88 16.01
CA LYS A 233 -7.62 -22.70 15.53
C LYS A 233 -7.02 -22.21 14.22
N THR A 234 -7.80 -22.23 13.13
CA THR A 234 -7.34 -21.79 11.80
C THR A 234 -8.39 -20.94 11.11
N ASP A 235 -8.11 -19.67 10.92
CA ASP A 235 -8.99 -18.69 10.30
C ASP A 235 -8.46 -18.24 8.94
N ILE A 236 -9.37 -17.82 8.05
CA ILE A 236 -9.03 -17.28 6.73
C ILE A 236 -9.42 -15.80 6.70
N CYS A 237 -8.55 -14.95 6.20
CA CYS A 237 -8.83 -13.54 5.95
C CYS A 237 -8.19 -13.07 4.62
N ASP A 238 -8.53 -11.86 4.22
CA ASP A 238 -7.87 -11.11 3.16
C ASP A 238 -7.48 -9.72 3.68
N THR A 239 -6.62 -9.01 2.96
CA THR A 239 -6.25 -7.61 3.22
C THR A 239 -7.22 -6.60 2.58
N THR A 240 -8.36 -7.04 2.08
CA THR A 240 -9.45 -6.18 1.64
C THR A 240 -10.53 -6.13 2.71
N ILE A 241 -10.84 -4.94 3.22
CA ILE A 241 -11.87 -4.72 4.23
C ILE A 241 -13.06 -4.07 3.55
N ASP A 242 -14.25 -4.64 3.72
CA ASP A 242 -15.50 -4.06 3.21
C ASP A 242 -15.94 -2.89 4.12
N ALA A 243 -15.23 -1.78 3.98
CA ALA A 243 -15.54 -0.54 4.67
C ALA A 243 -15.80 0.60 3.64
N PRO A 244 -16.83 1.42 3.84
CA PRO A 244 -17.13 2.51 2.94
C PRO A 244 -16.06 3.61 3.03
N ILE A 245 -15.93 4.41 1.95
CA ILE A 245 -14.92 5.45 1.82
C ILE A 245 -14.89 6.45 3.00
N TRP A 246 -16.07 6.84 3.52
CA TRP A 246 -16.15 7.76 4.65
C TRP A 246 -15.63 7.18 5.97
N GLU A 247 -15.70 5.87 6.16
CA GLU A 247 -15.12 5.21 7.32
C GLU A 247 -13.60 5.21 7.24
N TRP A 248 -13.03 4.91 6.06
CA TRP A 248 -11.60 5.02 5.83
C TRP A 248 -11.07 6.44 6.08
N GLU A 249 -11.76 7.45 5.61
CA GLU A 249 -11.32 8.84 5.81
C GLU A 249 -11.40 9.30 7.27
N ASN A 250 -12.41 8.83 8.01
CA ASN A 250 -12.63 9.24 9.39
C ASN A 250 -11.93 8.36 10.43
N ASN A 251 -11.68 7.07 10.12
CA ASN A 251 -11.17 6.08 11.09
C ASN A 251 -10.05 5.18 10.52
N ARG A 252 -9.25 5.67 9.58
CA ARG A 252 -8.15 4.89 8.97
C ARG A 252 -7.24 4.26 10.01
N SER A 253 -6.82 5.01 11.02
CA SER A 253 -5.95 4.53 12.09
C SER A 253 -6.60 3.38 12.87
N GLY A 254 -7.88 3.48 13.21
CA GLY A 254 -8.62 2.42 13.90
C GLY A 254 -8.72 1.14 13.07
N LEU A 255 -9.05 1.27 11.79
CA LEU A 255 -9.14 0.11 10.88
C LEU A 255 -7.78 -0.60 10.73
N ILE A 256 -6.68 0.15 10.63
CA ILE A 256 -5.33 -0.42 10.58
C ILE A 256 -4.98 -1.10 11.91
N ARG A 257 -5.30 -0.50 13.05
CA ARG A 257 -5.07 -1.13 14.36
C ARG A 257 -5.85 -2.42 14.53
N ASN A 258 -7.11 -2.47 14.09
CA ASN A 258 -7.93 -3.67 14.17
C ASN A 258 -7.29 -4.86 13.43
N ILE A 259 -6.72 -4.64 12.23
CA ILE A 259 -6.03 -5.71 11.51
C ILE A 259 -4.72 -6.12 12.20
N LEU A 260 -3.97 -5.18 12.74
CA LEU A 260 -2.75 -5.48 13.48
C LEU A 260 -3.05 -6.27 14.75
N GLU A 261 -4.10 -5.91 15.49
CA GLU A 261 -4.59 -6.67 16.63
C GLU A 261 -5.06 -8.08 16.24
N LEU A 262 -5.74 -8.21 15.09
CA LEU A 262 -6.13 -9.52 14.57
C LEU A 262 -4.88 -10.39 14.30
N PHE A 263 -3.90 -9.87 13.57
CA PHE A 263 -2.66 -10.57 13.22
C PHE A 263 -1.84 -10.95 14.47
N SER A 264 -1.87 -10.13 15.50
CA SER A 264 -1.15 -10.39 16.76
C SER A 264 -1.73 -11.58 17.57
N LYS A 265 -2.95 -12.04 17.29
CA LYS A 265 -3.61 -13.14 18.00
C LYS A 265 -3.17 -14.54 17.52
N TYR A 266 -2.43 -14.63 16.41
CA TYR A 266 -2.02 -15.91 15.82
C TYR A 266 -0.55 -16.21 16.08
N GLN A 267 -0.21 -17.51 16.17
CA GLN A 267 1.15 -17.98 16.33
C GLN A 267 1.94 -17.90 15.03
N VAL A 268 1.27 -18.12 13.89
CA VAL A 268 1.84 -18.04 12.56
C VAL A 268 0.80 -17.56 11.55
N ILE A 269 1.26 -16.84 10.55
CA ILE A 269 0.46 -16.40 9.41
C ILE A 269 1.02 -17.04 8.14
N ILE A 270 0.16 -17.57 7.29
CA ILE A 270 0.49 -18.03 5.94
C ILE A 270 -0.15 -17.04 4.98
N THR A 271 0.63 -16.47 4.04
CA THR A 271 0.09 -15.40 3.18
C THR A 271 0.70 -15.39 1.77
N ASP A 272 -0.14 -15.08 0.78
CA ASP A 272 0.23 -14.68 -0.58
C ASP A 272 0.10 -13.15 -0.80
N ARG A 273 -0.15 -12.39 0.29
CA ARG A 273 -0.27 -10.93 0.27
C ARG A 273 1.01 -10.26 0.77
N TYR A 274 1.55 -9.33 -0.02
CA TYR A 274 2.73 -8.55 0.40
C TYR A 274 2.47 -7.75 1.69
N HIS A 275 1.33 -7.04 1.77
CA HIS A 275 0.98 -6.35 3.01
C HIS A 275 0.64 -7.30 4.16
N GLY A 276 0.17 -8.52 3.88
CA GLY A 276 0.03 -9.58 4.88
C GLY A 276 1.38 -9.90 5.55
N THR A 277 2.45 -9.97 4.76
CA THR A 277 3.81 -10.12 5.27
C THR A 277 4.21 -8.93 6.15
N ILE A 278 4.01 -7.69 5.68
CA ILE A 278 4.41 -6.48 6.43
C ILE A 278 3.63 -6.37 7.75
N PHE A 279 2.30 -6.54 7.72
CA PHE A 279 1.47 -6.47 8.93
C PHE A 279 1.87 -7.52 9.98
N SER A 280 2.21 -8.74 9.53
CA SER A 280 2.76 -9.78 10.42
C SER A 280 4.02 -9.29 11.13
N GLN A 281 4.93 -8.62 10.40
CA GLN A 281 6.20 -8.16 10.94
C GLN A 281 6.02 -6.93 11.86
N ILE A 282 5.03 -6.07 11.64
CA ILE A 282 4.71 -4.96 12.56
C ILE A 282 4.37 -5.50 13.94
N VAL A 283 3.59 -6.59 14.02
CA VAL A 283 3.16 -7.19 15.29
C VAL A 283 4.04 -8.38 15.73
N ASN A 284 5.17 -8.59 15.10
CA ASN A 284 6.12 -9.66 15.40
C ASN A 284 5.50 -11.08 15.32
N THR A 285 4.55 -11.31 14.43
CA THR A 285 4.01 -12.65 14.17
C THR A 285 4.83 -13.32 13.08
N PRO A 286 5.37 -14.53 13.28
CA PRO A 286 6.01 -15.30 12.24
C PRO A 286 5.13 -15.44 11.01
N VAL A 287 5.71 -15.30 9.83
CA VAL A 287 4.97 -15.38 8.56
C VAL A 287 5.64 -16.36 7.61
N ILE A 288 4.81 -17.18 6.98
CA ILE A 288 5.18 -18.04 5.86
C ILE A 288 4.58 -17.43 4.62
N VAL A 289 5.46 -17.02 3.72
CA VAL A 289 5.09 -16.42 2.45
C VAL A 289 4.98 -17.52 1.42
N ILE A 290 3.81 -17.66 0.80
CA ILE A 290 3.55 -18.61 -0.29
C ILE A 290 3.57 -17.90 -1.63
N SER A 291 3.76 -18.66 -2.72
CA SER A 291 3.84 -18.11 -4.07
C SER A 291 2.57 -17.32 -4.46
N SER A 292 2.75 -16.34 -5.32
CA SER A 292 1.67 -15.58 -5.97
C SER A 292 1.91 -15.49 -7.47
N THR A 293 0.94 -14.99 -8.21
CA THR A 293 1.01 -14.87 -9.68
C THR A 293 2.00 -13.83 -10.17
N ASP A 294 2.47 -12.92 -9.31
CA ASP A 294 3.39 -11.84 -9.68
C ASP A 294 4.66 -11.78 -8.80
N HIS A 295 5.63 -11.00 -9.27
CA HIS A 295 6.92 -10.83 -8.61
C HIS A 295 6.90 -9.92 -7.37
N LYS A 296 5.79 -9.21 -7.08
CA LYS A 296 5.72 -8.25 -5.95
C LYS A 296 6.06 -8.89 -4.62
N LEU A 297 5.56 -10.10 -4.41
CA LEU A 297 5.75 -10.81 -3.16
C LEU A 297 7.19 -11.31 -3.03
N SER A 298 7.69 -12.02 -4.04
CA SER A 298 9.06 -12.57 -4.05
C SER A 298 10.13 -11.47 -4.03
N SER A 299 9.89 -10.34 -4.70
CA SER A 299 10.77 -9.16 -4.65
C SER A 299 10.65 -8.40 -3.33
N GLY A 300 9.42 -8.27 -2.80
CA GLY A 300 9.16 -7.56 -1.55
C GLY A 300 9.79 -8.24 -0.33
N VAL A 301 9.84 -9.56 -0.31
CA VAL A 301 10.48 -10.31 0.79
C VAL A 301 12.00 -10.10 0.82
N LYS A 302 12.65 -9.82 -0.29
CA LYS A 302 14.08 -9.52 -0.36
C LYS A 302 14.50 -8.26 0.42
N TRP A 303 13.53 -7.37 0.72
CA TRP A 303 13.79 -6.20 1.56
C TRP A 303 14.09 -6.51 3.01
N PHE A 304 13.76 -7.71 3.49
CA PHE A 304 13.96 -8.09 4.89
C PHE A 304 15.34 -8.75 5.08
N PRO A 305 16.34 -8.04 5.63
CA PRO A 305 17.66 -8.62 5.87
C PRO A 305 17.57 -9.78 6.84
N LYS A 306 18.21 -10.90 6.49
CA LYS A 306 18.14 -12.13 7.29
C LYS A 306 18.66 -11.93 8.72
N ASP A 307 19.73 -11.17 8.90
CA ASP A 307 20.33 -10.85 10.20
C ASP A 307 19.38 -10.05 11.13
N GLN A 308 18.47 -9.25 10.56
CA GLN A 308 17.50 -8.45 11.32
C GLN A 308 16.19 -9.19 11.58
N PHE A 309 15.73 -10.03 10.64
CA PHE A 309 14.43 -10.67 10.62
C PHE A 309 14.48 -12.20 10.66
N GLU A 310 15.61 -12.76 11.12
CA GLU A 310 15.82 -14.21 11.17
C GLU A 310 14.72 -14.94 11.95
N GLY A 311 14.15 -15.98 11.34
CA GLY A 311 13.11 -16.82 11.92
C GLY A 311 11.70 -16.23 11.91
N ASN A 312 11.54 -14.95 11.53
CA ASN A 312 10.22 -14.30 11.47
C ASN A 312 9.58 -14.33 10.09
N ILE A 313 10.38 -14.50 9.02
CA ILE A 313 9.90 -14.58 7.64
C ILE A 313 10.48 -15.82 6.99
N THR A 314 9.61 -16.64 6.43
CA THR A 314 9.99 -17.86 5.73
C THR A 314 9.20 -17.93 4.42
N PHE A 315 9.84 -18.36 3.35
CA PHE A 315 9.19 -18.61 2.07
C PHE A 315 8.89 -20.10 1.92
N ALA A 316 7.71 -20.44 1.39
CA ALA A 316 7.32 -21.80 1.03
C ALA A 316 7.01 -21.88 -0.47
N LEU A 317 7.51 -22.91 -1.13
CA LEU A 317 7.32 -23.13 -2.58
C LEU A 317 5.89 -23.54 -2.90
N ASP A 318 5.25 -24.28 -1.99
CA ASP A 318 3.89 -24.79 -2.13
C ASP A 318 3.16 -24.84 -0.78
N LEU A 319 1.91 -25.32 -0.80
CA LEU A 319 1.07 -25.43 0.40
C LEU A 319 1.53 -26.56 1.34
N ASP A 320 2.20 -27.59 0.84
CA ASP A 320 2.71 -28.70 1.65
C ASP A 320 3.91 -28.21 2.49
N GLU A 321 4.83 -27.51 1.86
CA GLU A 321 5.94 -26.89 2.56
C GLU A 321 5.47 -25.82 3.56
N ALA A 322 4.43 -25.04 3.18
CA ALA A 322 3.83 -24.06 4.09
C ALA A 322 3.24 -24.72 5.34
N TYR A 323 2.55 -25.85 5.19
CA TYR A 323 2.01 -26.62 6.30
C TYR A 323 3.12 -27.14 7.23
N ASN A 324 4.18 -27.74 6.68
CA ASN A 324 5.29 -28.31 7.46
C ASN A 324 5.98 -27.21 8.27
N LYS A 325 6.30 -26.07 7.64
CA LYS A 325 6.91 -24.90 8.31
C LYS A 325 6.01 -24.32 9.39
N ALA A 326 4.69 -24.25 9.14
CA ALA A 326 3.73 -23.77 10.14
C ALA A 326 3.69 -24.70 11.37
N THR A 327 3.70 -26.02 11.15
CA THR A 327 3.70 -27.02 12.22
C THR A 327 4.97 -26.91 13.08
N GLU A 328 6.14 -26.68 12.47
CA GLU A 328 7.39 -26.42 13.20
C GLU A 328 7.30 -25.15 14.05
N ILE A 329 6.70 -24.06 13.52
CA ILE A 329 6.54 -22.81 14.27
C ILE A 329 5.56 -23.00 15.44
N LEU A 330 4.45 -23.73 15.24
CA LEU A 330 3.47 -24.04 16.27
C LEU A 330 4.05 -24.87 17.42
N ALA A 331 5.00 -25.75 17.13
CA ALA A 331 5.69 -26.58 18.13
C ALA A 331 6.74 -25.81 18.96
N ARG A 332 7.13 -24.59 18.55
CA ARG A 332 8.15 -23.81 19.28
C ARG A 332 7.54 -23.17 20.53
N ASN A 333 8.12 -23.47 21.69
CA ASN A 333 7.74 -22.89 22.99
C ASN A 333 8.50 -21.59 23.32
N GLY A 334 8.83 -20.76 22.33
CA GLY A 334 9.69 -19.59 22.52
C GLY A 334 8.94 -18.25 22.51
N LYS A 335 9.46 -17.26 23.26
CA LYS A 335 9.05 -15.86 23.09
C LYS A 335 9.49 -15.39 21.71
N GLN A 336 8.56 -14.77 20.96
CA GLN A 336 8.90 -14.23 19.66
C GLN A 336 9.88 -13.06 19.79
N LYS A 337 10.86 -13.03 18.88
CA LYS A 337 11.82 -11.93 18.76
C LYS A 337 11.09 -10.68 18.28
N LYS A 338 11.32 -9.56 18.97
CA LYS A 338 10.82 -8.27 18.49
C LYS A 338 11.62 -7.80 17.29
N ASN A 339 10.93 -7.35 16.25
CA ASN A 339 11.58 -6.77 15.09
C ASN A 339 12.13 -5.36 15.40
N PRO A 340 13.31 -5.03 14.91
CA PRO A 340 13.88 -3.68 15.06
C PRO A 340 13.18 -2.67 14.17
N ALA A 341 13.29 -1.38 14.51
CA ALA A 341 12.82 -0.28 13.67
C ALA A 341 13.78 -0.01 12.48
N TRP A 342 14.31 -1.07 11.89
CA TRP A 342 15.35 -1.00 10.87
C TRP A 342 14.92 -0.20 9.64
N PHE A 343 13.72 -0.44 9.10
CA PHE A 343 13.23 0.27 7.93
C PHE A 343 13.05 1.76 8.16
N LYS A 344 12.43 2.15 9.30
CA LYS A 344 12.27 3.57 9.66
C LYS A 344 13.62 4.26 9.73
N ASN A 345 14.58 3.65 10.39
CA ASN A 345 15.90 4.24 10.62
C ASN A 345 16.75 4.28 9.34
N THR A 346 16.59 3.31 8.43
CA THR A 346 17.38 3.22 7.20
C THR A 346 16.82 4.08 6.06
N TYR A 347 15.50 4.08 5.87
CA TYR A 347 14.89 4.65 4.67
C TYR A 347 13.99 5.85 4.94
N TYR A 348 13.44 6.00 6.15
CA TYR A 348 12.40 6.99 6.45
C TYR A 348 12.77 7.99 7.57
N ASN A 349 14.04 8.10 7.90
CA ASN A 349 14.52 9.01 8.97
C ASN A 349 14.69 10.46 8.52
N LYS A 350 14.57 10.74 7.23
CA LYS A 350 14.69 12.09 6.63
C LYS A 350 13.80 12.24 5.42
N ALA A 351 13.51 13.48 5.04
CA ALA A 351 12.73 13.82 3.84
C ALA A 351 13.41 13.38 2.53
N LEU A 352 12.58 13.11 1.48
CA LEU A 352 13.02 12.69 0.14
C LEU A 352 13.50 13.84 -0.74
#